data_c0bf8347af11c78056acbbd39881008e
#
_entry.id   c0bf8347af11c78056acbbd39881008e
#
_cell.length_a   1.000
_cell.length_b   1.000
_cell.length_c   1.000
_cell.angle_alpha   90.00
_cell.angle_beta   90.00
_cell.angle_gamma   90.00
#
_symmetry.space_group_name_H-M   'P 1'
#
loop_
_entity.id
_entity.type
_entity.pdbx_description
1 polymer ?
#
loop_
_entity_poly.entity_id
_entity_poly.type
_entity_poly.pdbx_seq_one_letter_code
_entity_poly.pdbx_strand_id
1 'polypeptide(L)'
;MDISLYYEERGAGFPLVLLHGNGESHEYFARQMEPFSRVFRVLAPDTRGHGRSPRGEGAFTLRRFADDLYDFLRARGIERTHILGFSDGGNIALYFALAHPEMVDHLILNGANLRPAGVKRRYQLPIEIGYKIAKRFAGKSAGARAHAETLALMVNEPDISPERLHALTMPTLVIAGTKDMIRLSHTEEIAGNLPNATALFLPGNHFVAAGNPEAFNAAVLDFLKG
;
A
#
# COMPACT_ATOMS: atom_id res chain seq x y z
N MET A 1 2.15 11.03 16.66
CA MET A 1 0.95 10.22 16.30
C MET A 1 -0.14 10.39 17.36
N ASP A 2 -1.40 10.57 16.95
CA ASP A 2 -2.57 10.66 17.85
C ASP A 2 -3.22 9.31 18.12
N ILE A 3 -2.73 8.25 17.47
CA ILE A 3 -3.19 6.85 17.59
C ILE A 3 -2.01 5.91 17.73
N SER A 4 -2.27 4.69 18.23
CA SER A 4 -1.34 3.56 18.14
C SER A 4 -1.87 2.59 17.09
N LEU A 5 -1.05 2.25 16.09
CA LEU A 5 -1.43 1.26 15.09
C LEU A 5 -1.35 -0.15 15.72
N TYR A 6 -2.42 -0.92 15.51
CA TYR A 6 -2.35 -2.36 15.72
C TYR A 6 -1.48 -3.00 14.63
N TYR A 7 -0.76 -4.06 14.94
CA TYR A 7 0.06 -4.79 13.97
C TYR A 7 0.27 -6.23 14.38
N GLU A 8 0.50 -7.08 13.41
CA GLU A 8 1.05 -8.43 13.62
C GLU A 8 2.54 -8.41 13.30
N GLU A 9 3.32 -9.16 14.09
CA GLU A 9 4.77 -9.28 13.91
C GLU A 9 5.18 -10.75 13.95
N ARG A 10 6.05 -11.17 13.01
CA ARG A 10 6.64 -12.50 12.95
C ARG A 10 8.06 -12.47 12.44
N GLY A 11 8.87 -13.46 12.89
CA GLY A 11 10.25 -13.62 12.42
C GLY A 11 11.23 -12.70 13.12
N ALA A 12 12.44 -12.65 12.59
CA ALA A 12 13.54 -11.83 13.09
C ALA A 12 14.45 -11.40 11.93
N GLY A 13 15.41 -10.49 12.20
CA GLY A 13 16.34 -10.01 11.18
C GLY A 13 15.97 -8.63 10.64
N PHE A 14 16.27 -8.37 9.36
CA PHE A 14 15.99 -7.08 8.76
C PHE A 14 14.48 -6.82 8.63
N PRO A 15 13.97 -5.62 8.94
CA PRO A 15 12.54 -5.35 8.91
C PRO A 15 11.95 -5.38 7.50
N LEU A 16 10.76 -5.98 7.36
CA LEU A 16 9.91 -5.94 6.18
C LEU A 16 8.51 -5.51 6.62
N VAL A 17 8.07 -4.36 6.17
CA VAL A 17 6.73 -3.83 6.46
C VAL A 17 5.77 -4.20 5.34
N LEU A 18 4.59 -4.71 5.70
CA LEU A 18 3.51 -5.08 4.78
C LEU A 18 2.31 -4.13 4.97
N LEU A 19 1.99 -3.31 3.97
CA LEU A 19 0.91 -2.34 4.00
C LEU A 19 -0.27 -2.84 3.16
N HIS A 20 -1.40 -3.12 3.81
CA HIS A 20 -2.63 -3.62 3.17
C HIS A 20 -3.35 -2.55 2.33
N GLY A 21 -4.30 -2.98 1.50
CA GLY A 21 -5.13 -2.12 0.67
C GLY A 21 -6.31 -1.48 1.41
N ASN A 22 -7.05 -0.66 0.67
CA ASN A 22 -8.22 0.05 1.18
C ASN A 22 -9.31 -0.92 1.66
N GLY A 23 -9.84 -0.67 2.87
CA GLY A 23 -10.91 -1.48 3.46
C GLY A 23 -10.46 -2.85 3.99
N GLU A 24 -9.15 -3.13 4.01
CA GLU A 24 -8.56 -4.39 4.46
C GLU A 24 -7.86 -4.24 5.82
N SER A 25 -7.06 -5.23 6.19
CA SER A 25 -6.25 -5.28 7.40
C SER A 25 -4.97 -6.09 7.15
N HIS A 26 -4.12 -6.23 8.17
CA HIS A 26 -2.97 -7.14 8.16
C HIS A 26 -3.30 -8.55 7.66
N GLU A 27 -4.55 -9.02 7.83
CA GLU A 27 -5.02 -10.34 7.43
C GLU A 27 -4.92 -10.58 5.91
N TYR A 28 -4.90 -9.51 5.10
CA TYR A 28 -4.65 -9.62 3.67
C TYR A 28 -3.38 -10.41 3.36
N PHE A 29 -2.35 -10.25 4.21
CA PHE A 29 -1.05 -10.88 4.03
C PHE A 29 -0.91 -12.26 4.73
N ALA A 30 -2.01 -12.91 5.08
CA ALA A 30 -1.98 -14.22 5.76
C ALA A 30 -1.11 -15.27 5.03
N ARG A 31 -1.04 -15.21 3.68
CA ARG A 31 -0.24 -16.12 2.85
C ARG A 31 1.20 -15.66 2.64
N GLN A 32 1.56 -14.45 3.08
CA GLN A 32 2.88 -13.84 2.99
C GLN A 32 3.63 -13.91 4.32
N MET A 33 2.89 -13.80 5.44
CA MET A 33 3.49 -13.74 6.78
C MET A 33 4.44 -14.89 7.06
N GLU A 34 4.02 -16.15 6.87
CA GLU A 34 4.85 -17.32 7.15
C GLU A 34 6.07 -17.42 6.23
N PRO A 35 5.96 -17.35 4.88
CA PRO A 35 7.14 -17.41 4.01
C PRO A 35 8.16 -16.30 4.26
N PHE A 36 7.70 -15.07 4.48
CA PHE A 36 8.60 -13.93 4.66
C PHE A 36 9.25 -13.91 6.05
N SER A 37 8.53 -14.36 7.09
CA SER A 37 9.05 -14.42 8.46
C SER A 37 10.19 -15.43 8.67
N ARG A 38 10.43 -16.31 7.72
CA ARG A 38 11.60 -17.21 7.74
C ARG A 38 12.92 -16.48 7.47
N VAL A 39 12.85 -15.27 6.87
CA VAL A 39 14.01 -14.50 6.41
C VAL A 39 14.05 -13.11 7.05
N PHE A 40 12.89 -12.51 7.31
CA PHE A 40 12.73 -11.13 7.74
C PHE A 40 11.97 -11.02 9.07
N ARG A 41 12.18 -9.90 9.75
CA ARG A 41 11.29 -9.42 10.80
C ARG A 41 10.10 -8.75 10.11
N VAL A 42 9.01 -9.46 9.93
CA VAL A 42 7.83 -9.00 9.21
C VAL A 42 6.89 -8.25 10.15
N LEU A 43 6.53 -7.02 9.79
CA LEU A 43 5.55 -6.20 10.50
C LEU A 43 4.40 -5.87 9.55
N ALA A 44 3.18 -6.22 9.92
CA ALA A 44 1.97 -5.95 9.15
C ALA A 44 1.02 -5.04 9.98
N PRO A 45 1.18 -3.71 9.91
CA PRO A 45 0.29 -2.81 10.62
C PRO A 45 -1.08 -2.69 9.92
N ASP A 46 -2.13 -2.57 10.73
CA ASP A 46 -3.42 -2.05 10.28
C ASP A 46 -3.28 -0.53 10.16
N THR A 47 -3.57 0.02 9.00
CA THR A 47 -3.52 1.47 8.80
C THR A 47 -4.64 2.16 9.57
N ARG A 48 -4.50 3.47 9.79
CA ARG A 48 -5.49 4.30 10.48
C ARG A 48 -6.92 4.00 10.02
N GLY A 49 -7.83 3.69 10.97
CA GLY A 49 -9.24 3.42 10.71
C GLY A 49 -9.55 2.11 10.00
N HIS A 50 -8.55 1.23 9.85
CA HIS A 50 -8.71 -0.10 9.27
C HIS A 50 -8.40 -1.19 10.31
N GLY A 51 -8.93 -2.39 10.09
CA GLY A 51 -8.72 -3.53 10.94
C GLY A 51 -8.98 -3.22 12.42
N ARG A 52 -7.96 -3.34 13.26
CA ARG A 52 -8.00 -3.09 14.70
C ARG A 52 -7.41 -1.73 15.09
N SER A 53 -6.91 -0.94 14.12
CA SER A 53 -6.36 0.39 14.38
C SER A 53 -7.48 1.43 14.49
N PRO A 54 -7.42 2.32 15.50
CA PRO A 54 -8.42 3.38 15.65
C PRO A 54 -8.34 4.39 14.48
N ARG A 55 -9.47 5.04 14.21
CA ARG A 55 -9.51 6.10 13.19
C ARG A 55 -8.75 7.35 13.62
N GLY A 56 -8.72 7.66 14.91
CA GLY A 56 -8.14 8.89 15.42
C GLY A 56 -8.83 10.15 14.93
N GLU A 57 -8.15 11.29 15.10
CA GLU A 57 -8.63 12.61 14.71
C GLU A 57 -7.93 13.11 13.44
N GLY A 58 -8.39 14.24 12.90
CA GLY A 58 -7.77 14.93 11.77
C GLY A 58 -8.10 14.32 10.41
N ALA A 59 -7.26 14.64 9.42
CA ALA A 59 -7.46 14.25 8.02
C ALA A 59 -7.34 12.74 7.82
N PHE A 60 -8.22 12.18 6.99
CA PHE A 60 -8.19 10.79 6.58
C PHE A 60 -7.67 10.73 5.14
N THR A 61 -6.34 10.70 5.00
CA THR A 61 -5.62 10.80 3.73
C THR A 61 -4.46 9.81 3.69
N LEU A 62 -4.06 9.38 2.49
CA LEU A 62 -2.91 8.47 2.30
C LEU A 62 -1.60 9.13 2.78
N ARG A 63 -1.46 10.45 2.65
CA ARG A 63 -0.32 11.18 3.22
C ARG A 63 -0.28 11.07 4.74
N ARG A 64 -1.42 11.25 5.42
CA ARG A 64 -1.50 11.08 6.87
C ARG A 64 -1.15 9.66 7.30
N PHE A 65 -1.53 8.65 6.51
CA PHE A 65 -1.18 7.25 6.79
C PHE A 65 0.32 7.01 6.63
N ALA A 66 0.99 7.69 5.70
CA ALA A 66 2.45 7.67 5.59
C ALA A 66 3.13 8.33 6.80
N ASP A 67 2.58 9.43 7.34
CA ASP A 67 3.06 10.04 8.58
C ASP A 67 2.89 9.09 9.78
N ASP A 68 1.75 8.39 9.86
CA ASP A 68 1.51 7.37 10.89
C ASP A 68 2.50 6.20 10.78
N LEU A 69 2.85 5.79 9.57
CA LEU A 69 3.89 4.78 9.33
C LEU A 69 5.26 5.25 9.83
N TYR A 70 5.62 6.50 9.56
CA TYR A 70 6.86 7.09 10.08
C TYR A 70 6.92 7.02 11.61
N ASP A 71 5.88 7.51 12.28
CA ASP A 71 5.80 7.47 13.74
C ASP A 71 5.84 6.03 14.29
N PHE A 72 5.16 5.10 13.60
CA PHE A 72 5.16 3.68 13.93
C PHE A 72 6.55 3.06 13.89
N LEU A 73 7.33 3.34 12.84
CA LEU A 73 8.70 2.82 12.67
C LEU A 73 9.65 3.45 13.69
N ARG A 74 9.58 4.77 13.89
CA ARG A 74 10.42 5.49 14.85
C ARG A 74 10.19 5.01 16.27
N ALA A 75 8.95 4.78 16.68
CA ALA A 75 8.61 4.25 18.00
C ALA A 75 9.18 2.84 18.27
N ARG A 76 9.58 2.11 17.22
CA ARG A 76 10.17 0.75 17.28
C ARG A 76 11.68 0.74 17.04
N GLY A 77 12.30 1.90 16.90
CA GLY A 77 13.74 2.02 16.62
C GLY A 77 14.10 1.48 15.24
N ILE A 78 13.15 1.46 14.29
CA ILE A 78 13.41 1.01 12.92
C ILE A 78 13.86 2.22 12.11
N GLU A 79 15.13 2.24 11.76
CA GLU A 79 15.74 3.31 10.98
C GLU A 79 15.67 3.05 9.48
N ARG A 80 15.67 1.78 9.07
CA ARG A 80 15.62 1.35 7.67
C ARG A 80 14.84 0.04 7.53
N THR A 81 14.07 -0.11 6.47
CA THR A 81 13.18 -1.26 6.27
C THR A 81 12.91 -1.51 4.79
N HIS A 82 12.59 -2.76 4.41
CA HIS A 82 11.89 -3.03 3.16
C HIS A 82 10.40 -2.72 3.35
N ILE A 83 9.75 -2.22 2.31
CA ILE A 83 8.31 -1.94 2.33
C ILE A 83 7.64 -2.64 1.15
N LEU A 84 6.63 -3.46 1.44
CA LEU A 84 5.71 -4.03 0.46
C LEU A 84 4.33 -3.43 0.70
N GLY A 85 3.81 -2.71 -0.29
CA GLY A 85 2.47 -2.13 -0.22
C GLY A 85 1.54 -2.70 -1.29
N PHE A 86 0.33 -3.07 -0.90
CA PHE A 86 -0.74 -3.50 -1.79
C PHE A 86 -1.76 -2.39 -1.97
N SER A 87 -2.10 -2.05 -3.23
CA SER A 87 -3.14 -1.07 -3.57
C SER A 87 -2.90 0.27 -2.86
N ASP A 88 -3.82 0.76 -2.01
CA ASP A 88 -3.59 1.96 -1.19
C ASP A 88 -2.37 1.82 -0.27
N GLY A 89 -2.03 0.62 0.21
CA GLY A 89 -0.78 0.36 0.91
C GLY A 89 0.46 0.68 0.07
N GLY A 90 0.40 0.41 -1.25
CA GLY A 90 1.44 0.81 -2.20
C GLY A 90 1.50 2.33 -2.39
N ASN A 91 0.35 2.99 -2.40
CA ASN A 91 0.26 4.44 -2.48
C ASN A 91 0.81 5.12 -1.21
N ILE A 92 0.52 4.55 -0.02
CA ILE A 92 1.11 4.97 1.26
C ILE A 92 2.63 4.80 1.23
N ALA A 93 3.11 3.66 0.73
CA ALA A 93 4.54 3.38 0.60
C ALA A 93 5.25 4.40 -0.32
N LEU A 94 4.61 4.84 -1.41
CA LEU A 94 5.12 5.91 -2.28
C LEU A 94 5.19 7.25 -1.55
N TYR A 95 4.12 7.66 -0.82
CA TYR A 95 4.15 8.90 -0.03
C TYR A 95 5.23 8.85 1.05
N PHE A 96 5.38 7.70 1.72
CA PHE A 96 6.42 7.48 2.72
C PHE A 96 7.82 7.58 2.11
N ALA A 97 8.08 6.87 1.02
CA ALA A 97 9.39 6.89 0.35
C ALA A 97 9.76 8.28 -0.18
N LEU A 98 8.78 9.06 -0.66
CA LEU A 98 8.98 10.44 -1.10
C LEU A 98 9.30 11.41 0.05
N ALA A 99 8.88 11.10 1.28
CA ALA A 99 9.14 11.91 2.45
C ALA A 99 10.40 11.45 3.21
N HIS A 100 10.69 10.14 3.21
CA HIS A 100 11.74 9.50 4.00
C HIS A 100 12.51 8.45 3.17
N PRO A 101 13.12 8.84 2.02
CA PRO A 101 13.79 7.89 1.13
C PRO A 101 14.93 7.13 1.81
N GLU A 102 15.60 7.74 2.80
CA GLU A 102 16.67 7.13 3.59
C GLU A 102 16.23 5.95 4.45
N MET A 103 14.94 5.89 4.79
CA MET A 103 14.37 4.81 5.59
C MET A 103 13.94 3.60 4.76
N VAL A 104 13.92 3.71 3.43
CA VAL A 104 13.47 2.63 2.54
C VAL A 104 14.68 1.95 1.90
N ASP A 105 14.84 0.66 2.19
CA ASP A 105 15.91 -0.15 1.59
C ASP A 105 15.49 -0.69 0.22
N HIS A 106 14.39 -1.42 0.16
CA HIS A 106 13.74 -1.89 -1.06
C HIS A 106 12.25 -1.57 -1.00
N LEU A 107 11.66 -1.23 -2.14
CA LEU A 107 10.26 -0.90 -2.28
C LEU A 107 9.56 -1.92 -3.18
N ILE A 108 8.45 -2.50 -2.71
CA ILE A 108 7.61 -3.40 -3.51
C ILE A 108 6.21 -2.80 -3.59
N LEU A 109 5.76 -2.51 -4.81
CA LEU A 109 4.47 -1.91 -5.11
C LEU A 109 3.58 -2.93 -5.82
N ASN A 110 2.58 -3.45 -5.14
CA ASN A 110 1.61 -4.36 -5.74
C ASN A 110 0.29 -3.64 -6.04
N GLY A 111 -0.03 -3.43 -7.30
CA GLY A 111 -1.28 -2.79 -7.72
C GLY A 111 -1.42 -1.34 -7.26
N ALA A 112 -0.32 -0.62 -7.08
CA ALA A 112 -0.33 0.80 -6.76
C ALA A 112 -0.77 1.67 -7.95
N ASN A 113 -1.21 2.89 -7.67
CA ASN A 113 -1.51 3.91 -8.68
C ASN A 113 -1.02 5.28 -8.23
N LEU A 114 -0.78 6.20 -9.17
CA LEU A 114 -0.36 7.58 -8.88
C LEU A 114 -1.53 8.54 -8.81
N ARG A 115 -2.67 8.15 -9.39
CA ARG A 115 -3.90 8.95 -9.48
C ARG A 115 -5.11 8.05 -9.74
N PRO A 116 -6.33 8.47 -9.38
CA PRO A 116 -7.56 7.67 -9.61
C PRO A 116 -7.77 7.29 -11.09
N ALA A 117 -7.29 8.11 -12.03
CA ALA A 117 -7.35 7.81 -13.46
C ALA A 117 -6.51 6.59 -13.89
N GLY A 118 -5.59 6.10 -13.05
CA GLY A 118 -4.86 4.85 -13.25
C GLY A 118 -5.76 3.60 -13.16
N VAL A 119 -6.88 3.70 -12.46
CA VAL A 119 -7.88 2.63 -12.35
C VAL A 119 -8.69 2.54 -13.66
N LYS A 120 -9.00 1.31 -14.10
CA LYS A 120 -9.87 1.08 -15.26
C LYS A 120 -11.28 1.62 -15.00
N ARG A 121 -11.85 2.38 -15.93
CA ARG A 121 -13.11 3.11 -15.77
C ARG A 121 -14.29 2.25 -15.29
N ARG A 122 -14.34 0.98 -15.71
CA ARG A 122 -15.38 0.02 -15.30
C ARG A 122 -15.40 -0.25 -13.77
N TYR A 123 -14.25 -0.09 -13.10
CA TYR A 123 -14.13 -0.23 -11.65
C TYR A 123 -14.26 1.12 -10.94
N GLN A 124 -13.69 2.17 -11.52
CA GLN A 124 -13.68 3.51 -10.93
C GLN A 124 -15.07 4.14 -10.87
N LEU A 125 -15.88 3.99 -11.94
CA LEU A 125 -17.19 4.62 -12.01
C LEU A 125 -18.16 4.18 -10.89
N PRO A 126 -18.32 2.88 -10.58
CA PRO A 126 -19.13 2.46 -9.43
C PRO A 126 -18.66 3.04 -8.10
N ILE A 127 -17.33 3.16 -7.90
CA ILE A 127 -16.73 3.73 -6.69
C ILE A 127 -17.08 5.22 -6.57
N GLU A 128 -16.97 5.99 -7.65
CA GLU A 128 -17.35 7.41 -7.70
C GLU A 128 -18.84 7.62 -7.37
N ILE A 129 -19.73 6.77 -7.92
CA ILE A 129 -21.15 6.81 -7.64
C ILE A 129 -21.41 6.47 -6.17
N GLY A 130 -20.79 5.39 -5.67
CA GLY A 130 -20.87 4.97 -4.26
C GLY A 130 -20.41 6.07 -3.31
N TYR A 131 -19.30 6.73 -3.63
CA TYR A 131 -18.81 7.87 -2.85
C TYR A 131 -19.80 9.03 -2.77
N LYS A 132 -20.38 9.43 -3.92
CA LYS A 132 -21.38 10.51 -3.97
C LYS A 132 -22.58 10.19 -3.06
N ILE A 133 -23.01 8.92 -3.03
CA ILE A 133 -24.11 8.47 -2.18
C ILE A 133 -23.66 8.46 -0.70
N ALA A 134 -22.53 7.80 -0.39
CA ALA A 134 -22.03 7.68 0.98
C ALA A 134 -21.77 9.05 1.64
N LYS A 135 -21.21 10.00 0.88
CA LYS A 135 -20.95 11.37 1.34
C LYS A 135 -22.22 12.08 1.85
N ARG A 136 -23.39 11.84 1.24
CA ARG A 136 -24.68 12.43 1.69
C ARG A 136 -25.11 11.91 3.06
N PHE A 137 -24.65 10.72 3.43
CA PHE A 137 -25.04 10.05 4.66
C PHE A 137 -23.92 10.03 5.72
N ALA A 138 -22.75 10.56 5.42
CA ALA A 138 -21.58 10.53 6.30
C ALA A 138 -21.83 11.14 7.71
N GLY A 139 -22.75 12.11 7.82
CA GLY A 139 -23.11 12.72 9.10
C GLY A 139 -24.06 11.89 9.97
N LYS A 140 -24.61 10.76 9.47
CA LYS A 140 -25.63 9.99 10.19
C LYS A 140 -25.08 9.08 11.28
N SER A 141 -23.84 8.59 11.12
CA SER A 141 -23.19 7.71 12.08
C SER A 141 -21.69 7.65 11.84
N ALA A 142 -20.92 7.16 12.83
CA ALA A 142 -19.49 6.93 12.69
C ALA A 142 -19.18 5.92 11.56
N GLY A 143 -19.97 4.86 11.43
CA GLY A 143 -19.81 3.88 10.35
C GLY A 143 -20.09 4.46 8.96
N ALA A 144 -21.13 5.31 8.83
CA ALA A 144 -21.42 6.00 7.58
C ALA A 144 -20.29 6.98 7.19
N ARG A 145 -19.69 7.66 8.18
CA ARG A 145 -18.52 8.50 7.98
C ARG A 145 -17.35 7.67 7.50
N ALA A 146 -16.98 6.59 8.21
CA ALA A 146 -15.86 5.73 7.87
C ALA A 146 -15.98 5.17 6.44
N HIS A 147 -17.18 4.71 6.06
CA HIS A 147 -17.42 4.24 4.69
C HIS A 147 -17.23 5.34 3.64
N ALA A 148 -17.71 6.56 3.90
CA ALA A 148 -17.52 7.69 3.00
C ALA A 148 -16.05 8.11 2.90
N GLU A 149 -15.30 8.09 4.00
CA GLU A 149 -13.85 8.39 4.05
C GLU A 149 -13.05 7.34 3.26
N THR A 150 -13.35 6.04 3.42
CA THR A 150 -12.71 4.94 2.68
C THR A 150 -12.92 5.09 1.17
N LEU A 151 -14.15 5.40 0.73
CA LEU A 151 -14.42 5.65 -0.69
C LEU A 151 -13.76 6.95 -1.18
N ALA A 152 -13.63 7.96 -0.31
CA ALA A 152 -12.99 9.24 -0.64
C ALA A 152 -11.52 9.06 -1.02
N LEU A 153 -10.79 8.16 -0.36
CA LEU A 153 -9.40 7.81 -0.73
C LEU A 153 -9.33 7.35 -2.19
N MET A 154 -10.18 6.39 -2.58
CA MET A 154 -10.16 5.82 -3.93
C MET A 154 -10.61 6.80 -5.04
N VAL A 155 -11.34 7.87 -4.68
CA VAL A 155 -11.86 8.86 -5.64
C VAL A 155 -10.95 10.07 -5.76
N ASN A 156 -10.32 10.49 -4.67
CA ASN A 156 -9.59 11.75 -4.61
C ASN A 156 -8.07 11.54 -4.50
N GLU A 157 -7.61 10.35 -4.16
CA GLU A 157 -6.20 10.03 -3.92
C GLU A 157 -5.77 8.74 -4.67
N PRO A 158 -4.48 8.53 -4.85
CA PRO A 158 -3.42 9.50 -4.62
C PRO A 158 -3.40 10.62 -5.68
N ASP A 159 -2.57 11.63 -5.45
CA ASP A 159 -2.19 12.64 -6.44
C ASP A 159 -0.67 12.81 -6.41
N ILE A 160 0.01 11.93 -7.13
CA ILE A 160 1.48 11.90 -7.24
C ILE A 160 1.86 12.15 -8.69
N SER A 161 2.61 13.21 -8.94
CA SER A 161 3.19 13.47 -10.27
C SER A 161 4.26 12.40 -10.56
N PRO A 162 4.27 11.78 -11.76
CA PRO A 162 5.24 10.76 -12.14
C PRO A 162 6.70 11.22 -11.99
N GLU A 163 6.98 12.49 -12.29
CA GLU A 163 8.32 13.07 -12.21
C GLU A 163 8.91 13.03 -10.79
N ARG A 164 8.05 13.03 -9.75
CA ARG A 164 8.50 12.91 -8.36
C ARG A 164 9.14 11.56 -8.07
N LEU A 165 8.79 10.53 -8.83
CA LEU A 165 9.36 9.18 -8.68
C LEU A 165 10.85 9.13 -9.05
N HIS A 166 11.35 10.06 -9.87
CA HIS A 166 12.77 10.17 -10.22
C HIS A 166 13.68 10.36 -9.00
N ALA A 167 13.14 10.86 -7.88
CA ALA A 167 13.88 11.01 -6.63
C ALA A 167 14.03 9.70 -5.83
N LEU A 168 13.28 8.66 -6.18
CA LEU A 168 13.27 7.38 -5.48
C LEU A 168 14.31 6.44 -6.10
N THR A 169 15.51 6.42 -5.55
CA THR A 169 16.66 5.67 -6.08
C THR A 169 16.82 4.27 -5.49
N MET A 170 16.01 3.90 -4.50
CA MET A 170 16.04 2.54 -3.95
C MET A 170 15.58 1.51 -4.97
N PRO A 171 16.11 0.27 -4.93
CA PRO A 171 15.58 -0.82 -5.75
C PRO A 171 14.07 -0.97 -5.57
N THR A 172 13.33 -1.04 -6.68
CA THR A 172 11.86 -1.10 -6.62
C THR A 172 11.32 -2.21 -7.52
N LEU A 173 10.43 -3.03 -6.98
CA LEU A 173 9.68 -4.04 -7.73
C LEU A 173 8.21 -3.60 -7.85
N VAL A 174 7.74 -3.41 -9.09
CA VAL A 174 6.37 -2.99 -9.37
C VAL A 174 5.59 -4.19 -9.91
N ILE A 175 4.69 -4.74 -9.10
CA ILE A 175 3.94 -5.97 -9.42
C ILE A 175 2.48 -5.64 -9.74
N ALA A 176 1.94 -6.25 -10.78
CA ALA A 176 0.50 -6.25 -11.05
C ALA A 176 0.01 -7.61 -11.56
N GLY A 177 -1.27 -7.89 -11.35
CA GLY A 177 -1.91 -9.01 -12.01
C GLY A 177 -2.16 -8.72 -13.50
N THR A 178 -2.03 -9.73 -14.37
CA THR A 178 -2.32 -9.55 -15.82
C THR A 178 -3.76 -9.11 -16.11
N LYS A 179 -4.67 -9.31 -15.15
CA LYS A 179 -6.09 -8.87 -15.19
C LYS A 179 -6.40 -7.84 -14.09
N ASP A 180 -5.41 -7.04 -13.67
CA ASP A 180 -5.56 -6.06 -12.61
C ASP A 180 -6.64 -5.02 -12.93
N MET A 181 -7.23 -4.40 -11.91
CA MET A 181 -8.13 -3.25 -12.04
C MET A 181 -7.35 -1.97 -12.36
N ILE A 182 -6.08 -1.87 -11.94
CA ILE A 182 -5.16 -0.84 -12.41
C ILE A 182 -4.81 -1.12 -13.87
N ARG A 183 -4.69 -0.09 -14.68
CA ARG A 183 -4.25 -0.22 -16.08
C ARG A 183 -2.80 -0.69 -16.11
N LEU A 184 -2.49 -1.70 -16.90
CA LEU A 184 -1.10 -2.19 -17.02
C LEU A 184 -0.16 -1.09 -17.51
N SER A 185 -0.61 -0.23 -18.44
CA SER A 185 0.13 0.96 -18.87
C SER A 185 0.42 1.94 -17.74
N HIS A 186 -0.44 1.99 -16.70
CA HIS A 186 -0.18 2.82 -15.53
C HIS A 186 0.85 2.19 -14.59
N THR A 187 0.86 0.85 -14.46
CA THR A 187 1.92 0.10 -13.78
C THR A 187 3.27 0.30 -14.48
N GLU A 188 3.29 0.26 -15.82
CA GLU A 188 4.46 0.55 -16.65
C GLU A 188 4.92 2.02 -16.50
N GLU A 189 3.97 2.97 -16.41
CA GLU A 189 4.26 4.38 -16.15
C GLU A 189 4.97 4.55 -14.79
N ILE A 190 4.51 3.86 -13.73
CA ILE A 190 5.17 3.88 -12.42
C ILE A 190 6.60 3.36 -12.54
N ALA A 191 6.76 2.16 -13.09
CA ALA A 191 8.08 1.54 -13.23
C ALA A 191 9.04 2.36 -14.11
N GLY A 192 8.54 2.95 -15.19
CA GLY A 192 9.34 3.76 -16.12
C GLY A 192 9.80 5.10 -15.55
N ASN A 193 9.17 5.61 -14.48
CA ASN A 193 9.58 6.84 -13.80
C ASN A 193 10.42 6.60 -12.53
N LEU A 194 10.64 5.34 -12.15
CA LEU A 194 11.52 4.95 -11.04
C LEU A 194 12.90 4.57 -11.60
N PRO A 195 14.01 5.20 -11.14
CA PRO A 195 15.34 4.97 -11.71
C PRO A 195 15.82 3.51 -11.64
N ASN A 196 15.45 2.79 -10.59
CA ASN A 196 15.91 1.42 -10.31
C ASN A 196 14.72 0.46 -10.14
N ALA A 197 13.79 0.46 -11.10
CA ALA A 197 12.60 -0.39 -11.00
C ALA A 197 12.55 -1.51 -12.02
N THR A 198 11.95 -2.62 -11.61
CA THR A 198 11.54 -3.73 -12.48
C THR A 198 10.03 -3.89 -12.40
N ALA A 199 9.35 -3.95 -13.55
CA ALA A 199 7.93 -4.29 -13.63
C ALA A 199 7.75 -5.80 -13.78
N LEU A 200 6.83 -6.39 -13.02
CA LEU A 200 6.49 -7.81 -13.08
C LEU A 200 4.97 -8.00 -13.18
N PHE A 201 4.54 -8.74 -14.19
CA PHE A 201 3.14 -9.08 -14.38
C PHE A 201 2.90 -10.56 -14.11
N LEU A 202 2.14 -10.87 -13.06
CA LEU A 202 1.82 -12.23 -12.67
C LEU A 202 0.41 -12.63 -13.14
N PRO A 203 0.18 -13.89 -13.48
CA PRO A 203 -1.17 -14.37 -13.77
C PRO A 203 -2.10 -14.16 -12.57
N GLY A 204 -3.15 -13.33 -12.74
CA GLY A 204 -4.09 -13.02 -11.67
C GLY A 204 -4.79 -11.67 -11.88
N ASN A 205 -5.63 -11.30 -10.92
CA ASN A 205 -6.32 -10.02 -10.85
C ASN A 205 -5.58 -9.06 -9.90
N HIS A 206 -6.26 -8.02 -9.41
CA HIS A 206 -5.71 -7.03 -8.46
C HIS A 206 -5.15 -7.68 -7.17
N PHE A 207 -5.79 -8.74 -6.69
CA PHE A 207 -5.42 -9.48 -5.47
C PHE A 207 -4.39 -10.58 -5.74
N VAL A 208 -3.39 -10.32 -6.57
CA VAL A 208 -2.44 -11.34 -7.04
C VAL A 208 -1.63 -11.97 -5.89
N ALA A 209 -1.31 -11.22 -4.84
CA ALA A 209 -0.60 -11.75 -3.67
C ALA A 209 -1.41 -12.82 -2.92
N ALA A 210 -2.73 -12.67 -2.87
CA ALA A 210 -3.63 -13.65 -2.26
C ALA A 210 -4.03 -14.77 -3.25
N GLY A 211 -4.21 -14.43 -4.53
CA GLY A 211 -4.70 -15.35 -5.56
C GLY A 211 -3.64 -16.24 -6.19
N ASN A 212 -2.37 -15.79 -6.20
CA ASN A 212 -1.21 -16.55 -6.71
C ASN A 212 -0.02 -16.37 -5.77
N PRO A 213 -0.17 -16.81 -4.49
CA PRO A 213 0.80 -16.50 -3.44
C PRO A 213 2.17 -17.12 -3.68
N GLU A 214 2.25 -18.29 -4.29
CA GLU A 214 3.52 -18.98 -4.54
C GLU A 214 4.40 -18.17 -5.48
N ALA A 215 3.88 -17.79 -6.64
CA ALA A 215 4.62 -16.97 -7.62
C ALA A 215 4.94 -15.57 -7.07
N PHE A 216 3.97 -14.97 -6.34
CA PHE A 216 4.16 -13.66 -5.72
C PHE A 216 5.27 -13.70 -4.66
N ASN A 217 5.22 -14.65 -3.73
CA ASN A 217 6.20 -14.78 -2.65
C ASN A 217 7.59 -15.08 -3.19
N ALA A 218 7.70 -15.98 -4.19
CA ALA A 218 8.98 -16.26 -4.84
C ALA A 218 9.59 -15.00 -5.45
N ALA A 219 8.82 -14.25 -6.24
CA ALA A 219 9.29 -13.03 -6.89
C ALA A 219 9.76 -11.96 -5.87
N VAL A 220 8.99 -11.76 -4.78
CA VAL A 220 9.36 -10.81 -3.73
C VAL A 220 10.63 -11.25 -3.00
N LEU A 221 10.72 -12.54 -2.61
CA LEU A 221 11.89 -13.08 -1.91
C LEU A 221 13.15 -13.04 -2.79
N ASP A 222 13.03 -13.32 -4.07
CA ASP A 222 14.18 -13.25 -5.00
C ASP A 222 14.63 -11.81 -5.19
N PHE A 223 13.72 -10.87 -5.32
CA PHE A 223 14.03 -9.44 -5.42
C PHE A 223 14.74 -8.90 -4.15
N LEU A 224 14.33 -9.35 -2.96
CA LEU A 224 14.89 -8.88 -1.70
C LEU A 224 16.25 -9.52 -1.33
N LYS A 225 16.69 -10.55 -2.07
CA LYS A 225 18.00 -11.21 -1.86
C LYS A 225 19.10 -10.64 -2.74
N GLY A 226 18.75 -10.03 -3.86
CA GLY A 226 19.69 -9.53 -4.86
C GLY A 226 20.15 -8.14 -4.66
#